data_8b4174b1858fa2f4de54d6c160a0d2c7
#
_entry.id   8b4174b1858fa2f4de54d6c160a0d2c7
#
_cell.length_a   1.000
_cell.length_b   1.000
_cell.length_c   1.000
_cell.angle_alpha   90.00
_cell.angle_beta   90.00
_cell.angle_gamma   90.00
#
_symmetry.space_group_name_H-M   'P 1'
#
loop_
_entity.id
_entity.type
_entity.pdbx_description
1 polymer ?
#
loop_
_entity_poly.entity_id
_entity_poly.type
_entity_poly.pdbx_seq_one_letter_code
_entity_poly.pdbx_strand_id
1 'polypeptide(L)'
;MTISASDVKKLRDMTGAGMMDAKKALSESAGDFDKAVKFLREKGLADSKKRADKEANQGTIGDYIHYQQDRAVSGVLVELACETDFVAKSEEFKNVAKQIAMHVAAEAPEYLSKEEV
;
A
#
# COMPACT_ATOMS: atom_id res chain seq x y z
N MET A 1 -18.57 -1.34 25.57
CA MET A 1 -18.02 -2.50 24.85
C MET A 1 -16.53 -2.58 25.07
N THR A 2 -16.04 -3.74 25.48
CA THR A 2 -14.61 -3.93 25.75
C THR A 2 -13.93 -4.43 24.48
N ILE A 3 -12.90 -3.70 24.02
CA ILE A 3 -12.11 -4.09 22.87
C ILE A 3 -11.05 -5.09 23.33
N SER A 4 -11.06 -6.27 22.77
CA SER A 4 -10.11 -7.32 23.13
C SER A 4 -8.76 -7.14 22.38
N ALA A 5 -7.70 -7.70 22.95
CA ALA A 5 -6.40 -7.74 22.28
C ALA A 5 -6.46 -8.52 20.96
N SER A 6 -7.34 -9.52 20.87
CA SER A 6 -7.55 -10.28 19.65
C SER A 6 -8.20 -9.45 18.54
N ASP A 7 -9.13 -8.56 18.90
CA ASP A 7 -9.76 -7.64 17.93
C ASP A 7 -8.74 -6.65 17.36
N VAL A 8 -7.90 -6.10 18.23
CA VAL A 8 -6.81 -5.19 17.82
C VAL A 8 -5.85 -5.91 16.86
N LYS A 9 -5.45 -7.13 17.20
CA LYS A 9 -4.58 -7.95 16.35
C LYS A 9 -5.23 -8.23 14.99
N LYS A 10 -6.50 -8.63 15.01
CA LYS A 10 -7.24 -8.92 13.77
C LYS A 10 -7.32 -7.69 12.86
N LEU A 11 -7.63 -6.52 13.41
CA LEU A 11 -7.69 -5.28 12.63
C LEU A 11 -6.30 -4.91 12.07
N ARG A 12 -5.25 -5.07 12.87
CA ARG A 12 -3.87 -4.86 12.42
C ARG A 12 -3.51 -5.78 11.26
N ASP A 13 -3.81 -7.07 11.37
CA ASP A 13 -3.51 -8.05 10.32
C ASP A 13 -4.27 -7.76 9.02
N MET A 14 -5.48 -7.21 9.12
CA MET A 14 -6.30 -6.81 7.96
C MET A 14 -5.82 -5.54 7.28
N THR A 15 -5.24 -4.61 8.02
CA THR A 15 -4.96 -3.24 7.54
C THR A 15 -3.49 -2.90 7.45
N GLY A 16 -2.63 -3.66 8.11
CA GLY A 16 -1.21 -3.32 8.24
C GLY A 16 -0.92 -2.16 9.18
N ALA A 17 -1.92 -1.62 9.86
CA ALA A 17 -1.75 -0.51 10.80
C ALA A 17 -0.94 -0.91 12.04
N GLY A 18 -0.33 0.06 12.70
CA GLY A 18 0.33 -0.16 13.99
C GLY A 18 -0.66 -0.56 15.08
N MET A 19 -0.19 -1.25 16.13
CA MET A 19 -1.05 -1.74 17.23
C MET A 19 -1.84 -0.62 17.90
N MET A 20 -1.19 0.53 18.16
CA MET A 20 -1.84 1.66 18.83
C MET A 20 -2.89 2.32 17.93
N ASP A 21 -2.61 2.42 16.63
CA ASP A 21 -3.57 2.97 15.67
C ASP A 21 -4.77 2.04 15.50
N ALA A 22 -4.56 0.74 15.44
CA ALA A 22 -5.63 -0.25 15.38
C ALA A 22 -6.51 -0.19 16.65
N LYS A 23 -5.89 -0.09 17.83
CA LYS A 23 -6.62 0.05 19.10
C LYS A 23 -7.45 1.34 19.12
N LYS A 24 -6.86 2.45 18.73
CA LYS A 24 -7.54 3.74 18.64
C LYS A 24 -8.72 3.70 17.67
N ALA A 25 -8.50 3.14 16.48
CA ALA A 25 -9.54 3.01 15.46
C ALA A 25 -10.74 2.21 15.97
N LEU A 26 -10.52 1.09 16.66
CA LEU A 26 -11.59 0.30 17.27
C LEU A 26 -12.31 1.06 18.39
N SER A 27 -11.57 1.81 19.21
CA SER A 27 -12.16 2.62 20.28
C SER A 27 -13.08 3.71 19.71
N GLU A 28 -12.59 4.44 18.70
CA GLU A 28 -13.36 5.51 18.05
C GLU A 28 -14.59 4.97 17.28
N SER A 29 -14.53 3.71 16.86
CA SER A 29 -15.59 3.04 16.11
C SER A 29 -16.49 2.15 16.97
N ALA A 30 -16.36 2.21 18.29
CA ALA A 30 -17.13 1.40 19.25
C ALA A 30 -17.09 -0.12 18.90
N GLY A 31 -15.95 -0.61 18.44
CA GLY A 31 -15.74 -2.01 18.08
C GLY A 31 -16.21 -2.40 16.67
N ASP A 32 -16.73 -1.46 15.88
CA ASP A 32 -17.15 -1.69 14.50
C ASP A 32 -15.92 -1.75 13.57
N PHE A 33 -15.64 -2.93 13.01
CA PHE A 33 -14.48 -3.16 12.16
C PHE A 33 -14.51 -2.36 10.85
N ASP A 34 -15.67 -2.23 10.21
CA ASP A 34 -15.78 -1.51 8.94
C ASP A 34 -15.50 -0.01 9.12
N LYS A 35 -16.04 0.55 10.19
CA LYS A 35 -15.75 1.95 10.56
C LYS A 35 -14.30 2.13 10.97
N ALA A 36 -13.72 1.17 11.67
CA ALA A 36 -12.30 1.21 12.06
C ALA A 36 -11.38 1.16 10.84
N VAL A 37 -11.68 0.31 9.86
CA VAL A 37 -10.92 0.26 8.58
C VAL A 37 -11.01 1.59 7.85
N LYS A 38 -12.21 2.18 7.77
CA LYS A 38 -12.40 3.50 7.14
C LYS A 38 -11.60 4.59 7.86
N PHE A 39 -11.67 4.61 9.20
CA PHE A 39 -10.89 5.54 10.02
C PHE A 39 -9.39 5.43 9.75
N LEU A 40 -8.85 4.20 9.66
CA LEU A 40 -7.44 3.97 9.38
C LEU A 40 -7.04 4.40 7.96
N ARG A 41 -7.92 4.20 6.97
CA ARG A 41 -7.69 4.69 5.60
C ARG A 41 -7.62 6.22 5.55
N GLU A 42 -8.55 6.89 6.18
CA GLU A 42 -8.58 8.36 6.23
C GLU A 42 -7.34 8.92 6.95
N LYS A 43 -6.93 8.28 8.05
CA LYS A 43 -5.69 8.62 8.75
C LYS A 43 -4.47 8.42 7.87
N GLY A 44 -4.37 7.30 7.18
CA GLY A 44 -3.27 7.00 6.26
C GLY A 44 -3.17 8.03 5.13
N LEU A 45 -4.29 8.46 4.56
CA LEU A 45 -4.32 9.51 3.56
C LEU A 45 -3.85 10.87 4.12
N ALA A 46 -4.25 11.21 5.34
CA ALA A 46 -3.80 12.44 6.00
C ALA A 46 -2.29 12.41 6.29
N ASP A 47 -1.78 11.29 6.78
CA ASP A 47 -0.35 11.11 7.05
C ASP A 47 0.48 11.14 5.76
N SER A 48 -0.03 10.56 4.68
CA SER A 48 0.59 10.61 3.35
C SER A 48 0.70 12.04 2.84
N LYS A 49 -0.35 12.85 2.98
CA LYS A 49 -0.31 14.27 2.60
C LYS A 49 0.75 15.07 3.36
N LYS A 50 0.95 14.79 4.65
CA LYS A 50 1.99 15.45 5.45
C LYS A 50 3.41 15.12 4.96
N ARG A 51 3.58 13.97 4.29
CA ARG A 51 4.86 13.51 3.76
C ARG A 51 5.06 13.84 2.28
N ALA A 52 4.10 14.51 1.63
CA ALA A 52 4.17 14.80 0.21
C ALA A 52 5.40 15.62 -0.20
N ASP A 53 5.90 16.47 0.70
CA ASP A 53 7.09 17.30 0.46
C ASP A 53 8.41 16.59 0.75
N LYS A 54 8.39 15.36 1.27
CA LYS A 54 9.60 14.58 1.53
C LYS A 54 10.20 14.06 0.24
N GLU A 55 11.52 14.21 0.10
CA GLU A 55 12.24 13.65 -1.04
C GLU A 55 12.24 12.12 -0.99
N ALA A 56 11.89 11.50 -2.11
CA ALA A 56 11.91 10.06 -2.29
C ALA A 56 13.03 9.67 -3.26
N ASN A 57 14.26 9.62 -2.75
CA ASN A 57 15.48 9.40 -3.53
C ASN A 57 15.92 7.93 -3.56
N GLN A 58 15.26 7.08 -2.81
CA GLN A 58 15.46 5.64 -2.80
C GLN A 58 14.29 4.95 -3.49
N GLY A 59 14.40 3.67 -3.75
CA GLY A 59 13.30 2.95 -4.38
C GLY A 59 13.71 1.58 -4.86
N THR A 60 12.79 0.93 -5.54
CA THR A 60 13.00 -0.37 -6.19
C THR A 60 12.33 -0.41 -7.55
N ILE A 61 12.77 -1.35 -8.37
CA ILE A 61 12.12 -1.64 -9.66
C ILE A 61 11.25 -2.88 -9.47
N GLY A 62 9.94 -2.73 -9.72
CA GLY A 62 9.01 -3.84 -9.87
C GLY A 62 8.94 -4.25 -11.33
N ASP A 63 8.92 -5.54 -11.59
CA ASP A 63 8.84 -6.08 -12.94
C ASP A 63 7.73 -7.11 -13.05
N TYR A 64 7.17 -7.22 -14.25
CA TYR A 64 6.22 -8.26 -14.61
C TYR A 64 6.37 -8.60 -16.08
N ILE A 65 6.52 -9.89 -16.37
CA ILE A 65 6.55 -10.42 -17.73
C ILE A 65 5.30 -11.28 -17.93
N HIS A 66 4.52 -10.97 -18.94
CA HIS A 66 3.35 -11.74 -19.29
C HIS A 66 3.66 -12.78 -20.36
N TYR A 67 3.30 -14.03 -20.08
CA TYR A 67 3.51 -15.15 -21.00
C TYR A 67 2.18 -15.60 -21.58
N GLN A 68 2.21 -15.87 -22.88
CA GLN A 68 1.19 -16.69 -23.54
C GLN A 68 1.83 -18.03 -23.88
N GLN A 69 1.40 -19.07 -23.18
CA GLN A 69 2.07 -20.37 -23.22
C GLN A 69 3.57 -20.19 -22.84
N ASP A 70 4.50 -20.53 -23.71
CA ASP A 70 5.95 -20.46 -23.44
C ASP A 70 6.60 -19.16 -23.90
N ARG A 71 5.83 -18.23 -24.49
CA ARG A 71 6.36 -17.01 -25.08
C ARG A 71 6.03 -15.78 -24.23
N ALA A 72 7.06 -15.01 -23.88
CA ALA A 72 6.89 -13.69 -23.31
C ALA A 72 6.34 -12.74 -24.36
N VAL A 73 5.20 -12.10 -24.09
CA VAL A 73 4.51 -11.23 -25.07
C VAL A 73 4.45 -9.77 -24.65
N SER A 74 4.57 -9.48 -23.35
CA SER A 74 4.64 -8.12 -22.85
C SER A 74 5.42 -8.07 -21.54
N GLY A 75 5.93 -6.90 -21.21
CA GLY A 75 6.66 -6.68 -19.99
C GLY A 75 6.43 -5.28 -19.46
N VAL A 76 6.51 -5.12 -18.15
CA VAL A 76 6.35 -3.86 -17.45
C VAL A 76 7.47 -3.71 -16.44
N LEU A 77 8.08 -2.52 -16.41
CA LEU A 77 8.99 -2.08 -15.36
C LEU A 77 8.38 -0.86 -14.68
N VAL A 78 8.34 -0.91 -13.35
CA VAL A 78 7.83 0.19 -12.53
C VAL A 78 8.90 0.60 -11.54
N GLU A 79 9.26 1.86 -11.53
CA GLU A 79 10.06 2.45 -10.47
C GLU A 79 9.13 2.92 -9.35
N LEU A 80 9.28 2.33 -8.17
CA LEU A 80 8.57 2.74 -6.97
C LEU A 80 9.53 3.41 -6.01
N ALA A 81 9.33 4.71 -5.81
CA ALA A 81 10.22 5.54 -4.98
C ALA A 81 9.79 5.53 -3.51
N CYS A 82 10.75 5.67 -2.62
CA CYS A 82 10.54 5.82 -1.19
C CYS A 82 11.62 6.72 -0.56
N GLU A 83 11.43 7.06 0.71
CA GLU A 83 12.32 7.98 1.40
C GLU A 83 13.64 7.33 1.83
N THR A 84 13.64 6.03 2.17
CA THR A 84 14.81 5.35 2.73
C THR A 84 15.13 4.04 2.02
N ASP A 85 16.41 3.63 2.07
CA ASP A 85 16.86 2.35 1.55
C ASP A 85 16.34 1.16 2.36
N PHE A 86 16.08 1.34 3.66
CA PHE A 86 15.47 0.30 4.51
C PHE A 86 14.09 -0.11 3.98
N VAL A 87 13.26 0.86 3.63
CA VAL A 87 11.94 0.61 3.02
C VAL A 87 12.12 -0.05 1.65
N ALA A 88 13.02 0.48 0.81
CA ALA A 88 13.26 -0.04 -0.53
C ALA A 88 13.69 -1.52 -0.55
N LYS A 89 14.40 -1.98 0.48
CA LYS A 89 14.87 -3.36 0.62
C LYS A 89 13.85 -4.30 1.27
N SER A 90 12.77 -3.78 1.85
CA SER A 90 11.76 -4.61 2.50
C SER A 90 11.00 -5.47 1.51
N GLU A 91 10.64 -6.70 1.91
CA GLU A 91 9.86 -7.60 1.06
C GLU A 91 8.47 -7.05 0.76
N GLU A 92 7.85 -6.38 1.71
CA GLU A 92 6.53 -5.75 1.55
C GLU A 92 6.55 -4.68 0.47
N PHE A 93 7.57 -3.82 0.47
CA PHE A 93 7.71 -2.77 -0.54
C PHE A 93 7.98 -3.34 -1.94
N LYS A 94 8.86 -4.33 -2.05
CA LYS A 94 9.14 -5.04 -3.30
C LYS A 94 7.88 -5.73 -3.84
N ASN A 95 7.09 -6.33 -2.97
CA ASN A 95 5.84 -6.98 -3.35
C ASN A 95 4.81 -5.98 -3.88
N VAL A 96 4.70 -4.81 -3.27
CA VAL A 96 3.83 -3.73 -3.76
C VAL A 96 4.27 -3.28 -5.15
N ALA A 97 5.58 -3.09 -5.37
CA ALA A 97 6.10 -2.72 -6.69
C ALA A 97 5.75 -3.76 -7.76
N LYS A 98 5.85 -5.05 -7.43
CA LYS A 98 5.47 -6.14 -8.33
C LYS A 98 3.97 -6.15 -8.62
N GLN A 99 3.13 -5.96 -7.61
CA GLN A 99 1.68 -5.87 -7.79
C GLN A 99 1.28 -4.69 -8.67
N ILE A 100 1.94 -3.55 -8.52
CA ILE A 100 1.72 -2.39 -9.39
C ILE A 100 2.10 -2.74 -10.84
N ALA A 101 3.24 -3.39 -11.05
CA ALA A 101 3.66 -3.81 -12.40
C ALA A 101 2.64 -4.77 -13.04
N MET A 102 2.11 -5.73 -12.27
CA MET A 102 1.06 -6.63 -12.74
C MET A 102 -0.22 -5.89 -13.11
N HIS A 103 -0.62 -4.91 -12.29
CA HIS A 103 -1.79 -4.09 -12.55
C HIS A 103 -1.62 -3.23 -13.81
N VAL A 104 -0.46 -2.63 -14.00
CA VAL A 104 -0.14 -1.86 -15.21
C VAL A 104 -0.22 -2.76 -16.45
N ALA A 105 0.28 -3.99 -16.38
CA ALA A 105 0.21 -4.95 -17.47
C ALA A 105 -1.24 -5.30 -17.85
N ALA A 106 -2.13 -5.41 -16.85
CA ALA A 106 -3.53 -5.76 -17.04
C ALA A 106 -4.38 -4.59 -17.57
N GLU A 107 -4.17 -3.39 -17.04
CA GLU A 107 -5.03 -2.22 -17.28
C GLU A 107 -4.47 -1.24 -18.31
N ALA A 108 -3.19 -1.33 -18.63
CA ALA A 108 -2.51 -0.45 -19.59
C ALA A 108 -2.85 1.05 -19.39
N PRO A 109 -2.59 1.62 -18.21
CA PRO A 109 -2.94 3.00 -17.92
C PRO A 109 -2.21 3.98 -18.85
N GLU A 110 -2.90 5.02 -19.28
CA GLU A 110 -2.37 6.06 -20.18
C GLU A 110 -1.68 7.20 -19.42
N TYR A 111 -2.01 7.37 -18.13
CA TYR A 111 -1.56 8.51 -17.33
C TYR A 111 -0.88 8.07 -16.05
N LEU A 112 0.14 8.80 -15.64
CA LEU A 112 0.85 8.57 -14.39
C LEU A 112 0.17 9.25 -13.21
N SER A 113 -0.41 10.42 -13.43
CA SER A 113 -1.05 11.20 -12.37
C SER A 113 -2.38 11.81 -12.82
N LYS A 114 -3.15 12.30 -11.86
CA LYS A 114 -4.44 12.95 -12.12
C LYS A 114 -4.31 14.26 -12.91
N GLU A 115 -3.18 14.94 -12.77
CA GLU A 115 -2.91 16.20 -13.44
C GLU A 115 -2.68 16.04 -14.94
N GLU A 116 -2.44 14.82 -15.40
CA GLU A 116 -2.24 14.51 -16.82
C GLU A 116 -3.52 14.18 -17.58
N VAL A 117 -4.63 14.02 -16.85
CA VAL A 117 -5.93 13.65 -17.45
C VAL A 117 -6.62 14.85 -18.09
#